data_43ed24119efd7cf2d216c500e36aa2c8
#
_entry.id   43ed24119efd7cf2d216c500e36aa2c8
#
_cell.length_a   1.000
_cell.length_b   1.000
_cell.length_c   1.000
_cell.angle_alpha   90.00
_cell.angle_beta   90.00
_cell.angle_gamma   90.00
#
_symmetry.space_group_name_H-M   'P 1'
#
loop_
_entity.id
_entity.type
_entity.pdbx_description
1 polymer ?
#
loop_
_entity_poly.entity_id
_entity_poly.type
_entity_poly.pdbx_seq_one_letter_code
_entity_poly.pdbx_strand_id
1 'polypeptide(L)'
;MKGKVSKNKFLKVVLPALLVVAIICQAVGFQAVLAKGNVATTSLMTYPNVQQYTKEAGQDFTLAENSRIFVVANEKTLNNTILLKDLKLTSSNFEAAGVLSKAPIIVFGKEENAVVNDIVVRMEDVAELEGKAESYKLDITDKITVTAKDEIGIYYGLMSVIQMLKINDKILEKGTVIDYPDVELRSMHLDIARKPFSKEWIIRQIKDLSWQKYNAVQLHFSENEGFRIQSDTLDAIEGFKYKYDDVLSKQDILDIIQVANDYHIEIVPSLDSPGHSGAVLQYLPTDYSCRELFPTDARRNQCFNIFTNPEAREFLVNLMTEFIEFFGDAGCKHFNIGGDEFLAKFSSFSNEQYGQIMTYFNDISKIVKDNGMTPRAWNDGLLFGDYEGYTLDSDIEVCYWAAPENCASVADFVANGNKVINFSDIYMYYVLSGWWLQNACPEGDRIYREWHPGKFSTLQGGIP
;
A
#
# COMPACT_ATOMS: atom_id res chain seq x y z
N MET A 1 62.54 -4.06 -2.70
CA MET A 1 61.97 -4.39 -4.01
C MET A 1 60.45 -4.60 -3.89
N LYS A 2 59.67 -3.63 -4.34
CA LYS A 2 58.21 -3.69 -4.26
C LYS A 2 57.69 -4.21 -5.64
N GLY A 3 57.18 -5.43 -5.63
CA GLY A 3 56.56 -6.01 -6.85
C GLY A 3 55.20 -5.40 -7.12
N LYS A 4 55.08 -4.70 -8.24
CA LYS A 4 53.81 -4.25 -8.78
C LYS A 4 53.06 -5.47 -9.35
N VAL A 5 51.97 -5.88 -8.71
CA VAL A 5 51.01 -6.83 -9.26
C VAL A 5 50.17 -6.09 -10.30
N SER A 6 50.20 -6.56 -11.54
CA SER A 6 49.55 -5.97 -12.71
C SER A 6 48.02 -6.06 -12.57
N LYS A 7 47.32 -4.92 -12.52
CA LYS A 7 45.86 -4.79 -12.54
C LYS A 7 45.16 -5.48 -13.73
N ASN A 8 45.90 -5.76 -14.79
CA ASN A 8 45.36 -6.36 -16.03
C ASN A 8 45.10 -7.88 -15.95
N LYS A 9 45.71 -8.61 -15.01
CA LYS A 9 45.42 -10.05 -14.85
C LYS A 9 44.15 -10.31 -14.04
N PHE A 10 43.81 -9.41 -13.12
CA PHE A 10 42.60 -9.55 -12.30
C PHE A 10 41.32 -9.32 -13.12
N LEU A 11 41.34 -8.37 -14.06
CA LEU A 11 40.19 -8.05 -14.92
C LEU A 11 39.90 -9.15 -15.97
N LYS A 12 40.90 -9.90 -16.40
CA LYS A 12 40.73 -10.95 -17.46
C LYS A 12 40.20 -12.29 -16.93
N VAL A 13 40.31 -12.56 -15.66
CA VAL A 13 39.87 -13.83 -15.05
C VAL A 13 38.56 -13.67 -14.26
N VAL A 14 38.34 -12.52 -13.62
CA VAL A 14 37.17 -12.29 -12.77
C VAL A 14 35.93 -11.91 -13.56
N LEU A 15 36.08 -11.14 -14.66
CA LEU A 15 34.91 -10.73 -15.47
C LEU A 15 34.21 -11.90 -16.19
N PRO A 16 34.92 -12.88 -16.78
CA PRO A 16 34.29 -14.06 -17.38
C PRO A 16 33.61 -14.96 -16.31
N ALA A 17 34.26 -15.10 -15.15
CA ALA A 17 33.69 -15.91 -14.05
C ALA A 17 32.39 -15.33 -13.47
N LEU A 18 32.33 -13.99 -13.31
CA LEU A 18 31.12 -13.31 -12.85
C LEU A 18 29.98 -13.37 -13.90
N LEU A 19 30.33 -13.31 -15.20
CA LEU A 19 29.32 -13.43 -16.26
C LEU A 19 28.75 -14.85 -16.34
N VAL A 20 29.59 -15.88 -16.15
CA VAL A 20 29.15 -17.30 -16.13
C VAL A 20 28.29 -17.57 -14.90
N VAL A 21 28.64 -17.03 -13.72
CA VAL A 21 27.82 -17.18 -12.51
C VAL A 21 26.48 -16.46 -12.65
N ALA A 22 26.45 -15.26 -13.26
CA ALA A 22 25.19 -14.54 -13.51
C ALA A 22 24.29 -15.29 -14.51
N ILE A 23 24.85 -15.90 -15.57
CA ILE A 23 24.08 -16.69 -16.52
C ILE A 23 23.60 -18.01 -15.90
N ILE A 24 24.39 -18.66 -15.06
CA ILE A 24 23.99 -19.90 -14.37
C ILE A 24 22.92 -19.57 -13.31
N CYS A 25 23.00 -18.46 -12.58
CA CYS A 25 21.96 -18.07 -11.64
C CYS A 25 20.65 -17.71 -12.32
N GLN A 26 20.70 -17.06 -13.51
CA GLN A 26 19.49 -16.83 -14.30
C GLN A 26 18.90 -18.11 -14.89
N ALA A 27 19.73 -19.03 -15.38
CA ALA A 27 19.27 -20.30 -15.95
C ALA A 27 18.74 -21.26 -14.87
N VAL A 28 19.38 -21.33 -13.70
CA VAL A 28 18.94 -22.19 -12.60
C VAL A 28 17.71 -21.61 -11.90
N GLY A 29 17.61 -20.29 -11.76
CA GLY A 29 16.41 -19.63 -11.23
C GLY A 29 15.20 -19.82 -12.14
N PHE A 30 15.37 -19.75 -13.45
CA PHE A 30 14.28 -19.92 -14.41
C PHE A 30 13.82 -21.40 -14.52
N GLN A 31 14.72 -22.37 -14.40
CA GLN A 31 14.35 -23.79 -14.40
C GLN A 31 13.75 -24.27 -13.09
N ALA A 32 14.12 -23.70 -11.94
CA ALA A 32 13.54 -24.07 -10.64
C ALA A 32 12.09 -23.62 -10.49
N VAL A 33 11.67 -22.53 -11.13
CA VAL A 33 10.28 -22.06 -11.16
C VAL A 33 9.41 -22.96 -12.06
N LEU A 34 9.99 -23.60 -13.07
CA LEU A 34 9.25 -24.48 -13.99
C LEU A 34 9.10 -25.93 -13.49
N ALA A 35 9.75 -26.31 -12.40
CA ALA A 35 9.84 -27.73 -11.96
C ALA A 35 8.97 -28.11 -10.75
N LYS A 36 8.14 -27.22 -10.21
CA LYS A 36 7.26 -27.56 -9.08
C LYS A 36 5.82 -27.13 -9.33
N GLY A 37 5.04 -28.12 -9.67
CA GLY A 37 3.58 -28.11 -9.65
C GLY A 37 2.98 -28.19 -11.05
N ASN A 38 2.22 -29.24 -11.32
CA ASN A 38 1.17 -29.23 -12.34
C ASN A 38 0.08 -28.24 -11.90
N VAL A 39 0.39 -26.97 -11.90
CA VAL A 39 -0.61 -25.95 -12.09
C VAL A 39 -0.96 -26.07 -13.55
N ALA A 40 -2.18 -26.47 -13.87
CA ALA A 40 -2.70 -26.33 -15.21
C ALA A 40 -2.36 -24.88 -15.61
N THR A 41 -1.43 -24.71 -16.56
CA THR A 41 -1.11 -23.40 -17.11
C THR A 41 -2.38 -22.94 -17.81
N THR A 42 -3.21 -22.21 -17.09
CA THR A 42 -4.26 -21.43 -17.72
C THR A 42 -3.54 -20.47 -18.63
N SER A 43 -3.84 -20.50 -19.92
CA SER A 43 -3.25 -19.59 -20.91
C SER A 43 -3.56 -18.12 -20.63
N LEU A 44 -4.39 -17.84 -19.63
CA LEU A 44 -4.78 -16.50 -19.21
C LEU A 44 -4.12 -16.13 -17.89
N MET A 45 -2.87 -15.67 -17.94
CA MET A 45 -2.14 -15.20 -16.78
C MET A 45 -2.41 -13.71 -16.52
N THR A 46 -2.64 -13.37 -15.25
CA THR A 46 -2.72 -12.00 -14.74
C THR A 46 -1.99 -11.88 -13.41
N TYR A 47 -1.73 -10.67 -12.96
CA TYR A 47 -1.18 -10.36 -11.64
C TYR A 47 -2.07 -9.35 -10.92
N PRO A 48 -2.78 -9.78 -9.83
CA PRO A 48 -2.95 -11.15 -9.35
C PRO A 48 -3.69 -12.05 -10.34
N ASN A 49 -3.63 -13.39 -10.15
CA ASN A 49 -4.38 -14.34 -10.96
C ASN A 49 -5.89 -14.12 -10.77
N VAL A 50 -6.66 -14.35 -11.84
CA VAL A 50 -8.12 -14.32 -11.76
C VAL A 50 -8.66 -15.47 -10.91
N GLN A 51 -9.80 -15.26 -10.28
CA GLN A 51 -10.45 -16.25 -9.41
C GLN A 51 -10.93 -17.48 -10.19
N GLN A 52 -11.51 -17.27 -11.35
CA GLN A 52 -12.08 -18.37 -12.14
C GLN A 52 -11.90 -18.10 -13.64
N TYR A 53 -11.48 -19.15 -14.35
CA TYR A 53 -11.52 -19.20 -15.81
C TYR A 53 -12.17 -20.50 -16.27
N THR A 54 -13.16 -20.37 -17.15
CA THR A 54 -13.83 -21.51 -17.80
C THR A 54 -13.57 -21.46 -19.29
N LYS A 55 -12.72 -22.39 -19.78
CA LYS A 55 -12.42 -22.50 -21.21
C LYS A 55 -13.63 -23.05 -21.97
N GLU A 56 -13.87 -22.47 -23.15
CA GLU A 56 -14.92 -22.93 -24.07
C GLU A 56 -14.32 -23.41 -25.39
N ALA A 57 -15.04 -24.31 -26.07
CA ALA A 57 -14.65 -24.73 -27.40
C ALA A 57 -14.97 -23.61 -28.43
N GLY A 58 -14.06 -23.41 -29.37
CA GLY A 58 -14.27 -22.44 -30.45
C GLY A 58 -12.97 -21.76 -30.89
N GLN A 59 -13.12 -20.74 -31.70
CA GLN A 59 -11.99 -19.96 -32.18
C GLN A 59 -11.53 -18.97 -31.09
N ASP A 60 -10.22 -18.88 -30.89
CA ASP A 60 -9.61 -17.94 -29.98
C ASP A 60 -9.77 -16.51 -30.48
N PHE A 61 -9.84 -15.57 -29.54
CA PHE A 61 -9.83 -14.14 -29.85
C PHE A 61 -8.42 -13.70 -30.27
N THR A 62 -8.35 -12.87 -31.29
CA THR A 62 -7.08 -12.22 -31.69
C THR A 62 -7.29 -10.71 -31.77
N LEU A 63 -6.52 -9.95 -30.98
CA LEU A 63 -6.59 -8.48 -30.99
C LEU A 63 -6.04 -7.93 -32.30
N ALA A 64 -6.79 -7.06 -32.95
CA ALA A 64 -6.38 -6.33 -34.14
C ALA A 64 -5.88 -4.91 -33.81
N GLU A 65 -4.99 -4.35 -34.61
CA GLU A 65 -4.47 -2.98 -34.39
C GLU A 65 -5.56 -1.89 -34.49
N ASN A 66 -6.69 -2.18 -35.12
CA ASN A 66 -7.87 -1.29 -35.21
C ASN A 66 -8.97 -1.63 -34.23
N SER A 67 -8.73 -2.49 -33.27
CA SER A 67 -9.68 -2.79 -32.17
C SER A 67 -10.06 -1.51 -31.41
N ARG A 68 -11.31 -1.45 -30.98
CA ARG A 68 -11.90 -0.30 -30.28
C ARG A 68 -12.29 -0.71 -28.86
N ILE A 69 -12.36 0.25 -27.96
CA ILE A 69 -13.12 0.11 -26.72
C ILE A 69 -14.55 0.57 -27.04
N PHE A 70 -15.46 -0.39 -27.18
CA PHE A 70 -16.85 -0.14 -27.48
C PHE A 70 -17.71 -0.17 -26.22
N VAL A 71 -18.31 0.96 -25.85
CA VAL A 71 -19.10 1.10 -24.64
C VAL A 71 -20.59 0.97 -24.97
N VAL A 72 -21.24 0.02 -24.36
CA VAL A 72 -22.70 -0.14 -24.50
C VAL A 72 -23.38 1.05 -23.79
N ALA A 73 -24.06 1.86 -24.58
CA ALA A 73 -24.73 3.07 -24.13
C ALA A 73 -25.99 2.75 -23.33
N ASN A 74 -26.01 3.05 -22.06
CA ASN A 74 -27.17 2.95 -21.17
C ASN A 74 -27.10 4.08 -20.10
N GLU A 75 -28.04 4.11 -19.15
CA GLU A 75 -28.11 5.15 -18.11
C GLU A 75 -26.87 5.17 -17.21
N LYS A 76 -26.25 4.01 -16.95
CA LYS A 76 -25.02 3.92 -16.11
C LYS A 76 -23.76 4.40 -16.83
N THR A 77 -23.71 4.31 -18.17
CA THR A 77 -22.51 4.64 -18.97
C THR A 77 -22.54 6.04 -19.57
N LEU A 78 -23.75 6.52 -19.92
CA LEU A 78 -23.95 7.85 -20.50
C LEU A 78 -23.76 8.92 -19.41
N ASN A 79 -22.95 9.95 -19.71
CA ASN A 79 -22.62 11.04 -18.78
C ASN A 79 -21.85 10.63 -17.51
N ASN A 80 -21.34 9.40 -17.46
CA ASN A 80 -20.50 8.92 -16.37
C ASN A 80 -19.06 9.43 -16.53
N THR A 81 -18.71 10.48 -15.78
CA THR A 81 -17.40 11.15 -15.88
C THR A 81 -16.27 10.30 -15.35
N ILE A 82 -16.52 9.47 -14.32
CA ILE A 82 -15.53 8.55 -13.74
C ILE A 82 -15.22 7.48 -14.77
N LEU A 83 -16.23 6.79 -15.28
CA LEU A 83 -16.05 5.78 -16.33
C LEU A 83 -15.31 6.34 -17.54
N LEU A 84 -15.65 7.55 -18.01
CA LEU A 84 -14.97 8.15 -19.16
C LEU A 84 -13.48 8.41 -18.88
N LYS A 85 -13.14 8.79 -17.65
CA LYS A 85 -11.75 8.97 -17.22
C LYS A 85 -11.01 7.63 -17.21
N ASP A 86 -11.58 6.59 -16.62
CA ASP A 86 -11.02 5.24 -16.58
C ASP A 86 -10.82 4.65 -17.97
N LEU A 87 -11.79 4.84 -18.88
CA LEU A 87 -11.68 4.42 -20.27
C LEU A 87 -10.54 5.11 -21.02
N LYS A 88 -10.34 6.42 -20.80
CA LYS A 88 -9.20 7.17 -21.38
C LYS A 88 -7.88 6.66 -20.83
N LEU A 89 -7.80 6.44 -19.52
CA LEU A 89 -6.60 5.93 -18.87
C LEU A 89 -6.26 4.53 -19.37
N THR A 90 -7.21 3.60 -19.38
CA THR A 90 -7.01 2.23 -19.85
C THR A 90 -6.73 2.18 -21.34
N SER A 91 -7.37 3.03 -22.16
CA SER A 91 -7.03 3.17 -23.58
C SER A 91 -5.53 3.54 -23.76
N SER A 92 -5.04 4.51 -23.01
CA SER A 92 -3.61 4.89 -23.04
C SER A 92 -2.71 3.74 -22.56
N ASN A 93 -3.16 2.92 -21.63
CA ASN A 93 -2.40 1.77 -21.13
C ASN A 93 -2.21 0.67 -22.19
N PHE A 94 -3.12 0.49 -23.15
CA PHE A 94 -2.91 -0.44 -24.26
C PHE A 94 -1.69 -0.08 -25.10
N GLU A 95 -1.48 1.21 -25.36
CA GLU A 95 -0.31 1.72 -26.07
C GLU A 95 0.95 1.66 -25.19
N ALA A 96 0.87 2.18 -23.97
CA ALA A 96 2.00 2.21 -23.02
C ALA A 96 2.53 0.81 -22.68
N ALA A 97 1.66 -0.19 -22.58
CA ALA A 97 2.03 -1.58 -22.39
C ALA A 97 2.58 -2.24 -23.68
N GLY A 98 2.49 -1.59 -24.83
CA GLY A 98 2.90 -2.15 -26.13
C GLY A 98 1.97 -3.26 -26.64
N VAL A 99 0.72 -3.30 -26.16
CA VAL A 99 -0.30 -4.24 -26.64
C VAL A 99 -0.84 -3.79 -27.99
N LEU A 100 -1.04 -2.49 -28.16
CA LEU A 100 -1.39 -1.87 -29.44
C LEU A 100 -0.34 -0.80 -29.80
N SER A 101 -0.17 -0.51 -31.08
CA SER A 101 0.74 0.54 -31.55
C SER A 101 0.22 1.95 -31.28
N LYS A 102 -1.08 2.09 -31.00
CA LYS A 102 -1.79 3.32 -30.64
C LYS A 102 -2.90 3.01 -29.67
N ALA A 103 -3.24 3.98 -28.84
CA ALA A 103 -4.40 3.90 -27.94
C ALA A 103 -5.70 3.63 -28.73
N PRO A 104 -6.49 2.60 -28.38
CA PRO A 104 -7.73 2.28 -29.05
C PRO A 104 -8.77 3.40 -28.86
N ILE A 105 -9.51 3.70 -29.91
CA ILE A 105 -10.59 4.71 -29.83
C ILE A 105 -11.74 4.20 -28.95
N ILE A 106 -12.37 5.11 -28.22
CA ILE A 106 -13.53 4.84 -27.39
C ILE A 106 -14.79 5.24 -28.18
N VAL A 107 -15.72 4.29 -28.32
CA VAL A 107 -16.97 4.48 -29.08
C VAL A 107 -18.15 4.10 -28.22
N PHE A 108 -19.13 4.96 -28.12
CA PHE A 108 -20.41 4.67 -27.44
C PHE A 108 -21.49 4.30 -28.46
N GLY A 109 -22.27 3.28 -28.17
CA GLY A 109 -23.35 2.87 -29.06
C GLY A 109 -24.24 1.77 -28.48
N LYS A 110 -25.23 1.36 -29.28
CA LYS A 110 -26.04 0.19 -28.94
C LYS A 110 -25.25 -1.08 -29.17
N GLU A 111 -25.52 -2.12 -28.39
CA GLU A 111 -24.74 -3.36 -28.40
C GLU A 111 -24.64 -4.02 -29.80
N GLU A 112 -25.73 -3.95 -30.59
CA GLU A 112 -25.72 -4.48 -31.96
C GLU A 112 -24.70 -3.82 -32.90
N ASN A 113 -24.15 -2.69 -32.51
CA ASN A 113 -23.12 -1.97 -33.30
C ASN A 113 -21.66 -2.37 -32.93
N ALA A 114 -21.48 -3.25 -31.94
CA ALA A 114 -20.18 -3.82 -31.61
C ALA A 114 -19.79 -4.84 -32.71
N VAL A 115 -18.53 -4.76 -33.16
CA VAL A 115 -18.01 -5.63 -34.23
C VAL A 115 -16.97 -6.59 -33.70
N VAL A 116 -16.59 -7.56 -34.54
CA VAL A 116 -15.48 -8.49 -34.26
C VAL A 116 -14.22 -7.72 -33.89
N ASN A 117 -13.48 -8.22 -32.91
CA ASN A 117 -12.26 -7.65 -32.32
C ASN A 117 -12.49 -6.39 -31.44
N ASP A 118 -13.71 -5.94 -31.19
CA ASP A 118 -13.95 -4.90 -30.20
C ASP A 118 -13.69 -5.42 -28.78
N ILE A 119 -13.22 -4.52 -27.90
CA ILE A 119 -13.27 -4.70 -26.45
C ILE A 119 -14.53 -3.99 -25.97
N VAL A 120 -15.56 -4.76 -25.66
CA VAL A 120 -16.89 -4.26 -25.30
C VAL A 120 -16.94 -4.01 -23.80
N VAL A 121 -17.38 -2.83 -23.39
CA VAL A 121 -17.60 -2.46 -21.98
C VAL A 121 -19.11 -2.42 -21.72
N ARG A 122 -19.54 -3.20 -20.74
CA ARG A 122 -20.93 -3.29 -20.32
C ARG A 122 -21.04 -3.03 -18.82
N MET A 123 -21.76 -2.00 -18.43
CA MET A 123 -21.96 -1.65 -17.03
C MET A 123 -23.37 -2.02 -16.62
N GLU A 124 -23.49 -3.19 -15.99
CA GLU A 124 -24.76 -3.78 -15.56
C GLU A 124 -24.56 -4.75 -14.39
N ASP A 125 -25.66 -5.04 -13.69
CA ASP A 125 -25.67 -6.04 -12.62
C ASP A 125 -25.83 -7.44 -13.23
N VAL A 126 -24.96 -8.38 -12.83
CA VAL A 126 -25.01 -9.80 -13.23
C VAL A 126 -24.94 -10.68 -11.99
N ALA A 127 -25.68 -11.79 -12.00
CA ALA A 127 -25.84 -12.65 -10.83
C ALA A 127 -24.52 -13.24 -10.33
N GLU A 128 -23.59 -13.55 -11.23
CA GLU A 128 -22.28 -14.13 -10.89
C GLU A 128 -21.37 -13.19 -10.07
N LEU A 129 -21.68 -11.87 -10.11
CA LEU A 129 -20.94 -10.82 -9.41
C LEU A 129 -21.68 -10.28 -8.18
N GLU A 130 -22.86 -10.81 -7.86
CA GLU A 130 -23.68 -10.33 -6.74
C GLU A 130 -22.91 -10.45 -5.42
N GLY A 131 -22.93 -9.38 -4.61
CA GLY A 131 -22.26 -9.32 -3.31
C GLY A 131 -20.74 -9.22 -3.35
N LYS A 132 -20.13 -9.12 -4.54
CA LYS A 132 -18.67 -9.03 -4.71
C LYS A 132 -18.28 -7.63 -5.14
N ALA A 133 -17.61 -6.89 -4.27
CA ALA A 133 -17.05 -5.58 -4.60
C ALA A 133 -15.93 -5.69 -5.65
N GLU A 134 -15.73 -4.64 -6.43
CA GLU A 134 -14.64 -4.53 -7.43
C GLU A 134 -14.61 -5.68 -8.46
N SER A 135 -15.70 -6.42 -8.59
CA SER A 135 -15.80 -7.62 -9.42
C SER A 135 -16.09 -7.32 -10.88
N TYR A 136 -15.65 -8.21 -11.74
CA TYR A 136 -15.93 -8.17 -13.16
C TYR A 136 -16.03 -9.55 -13.78
N LYS A 137 -16.70 -9.61 -14.94
CA LYS A 137 -16.78 -10.79 -15.80
C LYS A 137 -16.18 -10.45 -17.16
N LEU A 138 -15.40 -11.38 -17.73
CA LEU A 138 -14.97 -11.31 -19.13
C LEU A 138 -15.60 -12.45 -19.89
N ASP A 139 -16.27 -12.13 -21.02
CA ASP A 139 -16.69 -13.11 -22.00
C ASP A 139 -15.79 -12.95 -23.24
N ILE A 140 -14.93 -13.95 -23.49
CA ILE A 140 -13.95 -13.97 -24.56
C ILE A 140 -14.52 -14.83 -25.71
N THR A 141 -14.86 -14.16 -26.80
CA THR A 141 -15.49 -14.78 -28.00
C THR A 141 -14.76 -14.26 -29.26
N ASP A 142 -15.50 -13.81 -30.27
CA ASP A 142 -15.00 -12.98 -31.38
C ASP A 142 -14.75 -11.52 -30.94
N LYS A 143 -15.18 -11.19 -29.72
CA LYS A 143 -14.97 -9.94 -28.98
C LYS A 143 -14.55 -10.28 -27.56
N ILE A 144 -14.00 -9.31 -26.83
CA ILE A 144 -13.86 -9.40 -25.36
C ILE A 144 -14.90 -8.49 -24.74
N THR A 145 -15.87 -9.05 -24.00
CA THR A 145 -16.84 -8.24 -23.26
C THR A 145 -16.43 -8.17 -21.79
N VAL A 146 -16.21 -6.97 -21.30
CA VAL A 146 -15.95 -6.65 -19.88
C VAL A 146 -17.27 -6.19 -19.28
N THR A 147 -17.82 -6.98 -18.36
CA THR A 147 -19.06 -6.66 -17.65
C THR A 147 -18.78 -6.45 -16.18
N ALA A 148 -19.24 -5.34 -15.61
CA ALA A 148 -19.17 -5.05 -14.18
C ALA A 148 -20.32 -4.17 -13.74
N LYS A 149 -20.57 -4.11 -12.42
CA LYS A 149 -21.62 -3.31 -11.82
C LYS A 149 -21.27 -1.81 -11.81
N ASP A 150 -19.99 -1.49 -11.62
CA ASP A 150 -19.45 -0.16 -11.39
C ASP A 150 -18.15 0.10 -12.17
N GLU A 151 -17.65 1.33 -12.06
CA GLU A 151 -16.45 1.79 -12.78
C GLU A 151 -15.21 1.03 -12.35
N ILE A 152 -15.05 0.72 -11.06
CA ILE A 152 -13.88 0.03 -10.52
C ILE A 152 -13.77 -1.38 -11.10
N GLY A 153 -14.90 -2.10 -11.18
CA GLY A 153 -14.96 -3.40 -11.83
C GLY A 153 -14.59 -3.33 -13.31
N ILE A 154 -15.09 -2.32 -14.04
CA ILE A 154 -14.70 -2.08 -15.43
C ILE A 154 -13.20 -1.79 -15.55
N TYR A 155 -12.67 -0.92 -14.69
CA TYR A 155 -11.25 -0.58 -14.67
C TYR A 155 -10.38 -1.83 -14.48
N TYR A 156 -10.64 -2.64 -13.44
CA TYR A 156 -9.87 -3.87 -13.18
C TYR A 156 -10.06 -4.93 -14.27
N GLY A 157 -11.24 -5.02 -14.85
CA GLY A 157 -11.50 -5.90 -15.99
C GLY A 157 -10.65 -5.52 -17.22
N LEU A 158 -10.62 -4.24 -17.57
CA LEU A 158 -9.77 -3.73 -18.66
C LEU A 158 -8.27 -3.91 -18.38
N MET A 159 -7.84 -3.67 -17.14
CA MET A 159 -6.44 -3.92 -16.76
C MET A 159 -6.05 -5.39 -16.92
N SER A 160 -6.94 -6.31 -16.54
CA SER A 160 -6.73 -7.74 -16.75
C SER A 160 -6.69 -8.12 -18.23
N VAL A 161 -7.55 -7.56 -19.05
CA VAL A 161 -7.52 -7.73 -20.52
C VAL A 161 -6.17 -7.30 -21.08
N ILE A 162 -5.64 -6.14 -20.68
CA ILE A 162 -4.34 -5.66 -21.13
C ILE A 162 -3.21 -6.61 -20.72
N GLN A 163 -3.23 -7.09 -19.46
CA GLN A 163 -2.22 -8.05 -18.97
C GLN A 163 -2.27 -9.37 -19.74
N MET A 164 -3.45 -9.94 -19.92
CA MET A 164 -3.65 -11.19 -20.67
C MET A 164 -3.16 -11.06 -22.11
N LEU A 165 -3.55 -10.00 -22.81
CA LEU A 165 -3.16 -9.76 -24.20
C LEU A 165 -1.64 -9.53 -24.34
N LYS A 166 -1.02 -8.86 -23.38
CA LYS A 166 0.42 -8.65 -23.37
C LYS A 166 1.20 -9.96 -23.19
N ILE A 167 0.74 -10.82 -22.28
CA ILE A 167 1.43 -12.08 -21.96
C ILE A 167 1.25 -13.12 -23.07
N ASN A 168 0.09 -13.11 -23.73
CA ASN A 168 -0.28 -14.13 -24.72
C ASN A 168 -0.19 -13.62 -26.19
N ASP A 169 0.71 -12.69 -26.48
CA ASP A 169 0.95 -12.19 -27.84
C ASP A 169 -0.32 -11.79 -28.61
N LYS A 170 -1.26 -11.12 -27.89
CA LYS A 170 -2.57 -10.64 -28.40
C LYS A 170 -3.60 -11.72 -28.72
N ILE A 171 -3.37 -12.99 -28.33
CA ILE A 171 -4.30 -14.10 -28.56
C ILE A 171 -4.82 -14.61 -27.21
N LEU A 172 -6.14 -14.69 -27.06
CA LEU A 172 -6.78 -15.22 -25.86
C LEU A 172 -7.68 -16.40 -26.20
N GLU A 173 -7.54 -17.49 -25.46
CA GLU A 173 -8.42 -18.65 -25.58
C GLU A 173 -9.88 -18.27 -25.27
N LYS A 174 -10.80 -18.77 -26.08
CA LYS A 174 -12.24 -18.57 -25.88
C LYS A 174 -12.67 -19.09 -24.51
N GLY A 175 -13.49 -18.30 -23.78
CA GLY A 175 -14.00 -18.70 -22.46
C GLY A 175 -14.55 -17.54 -21.65
N THR A 176 -14.86 -17.85 -20.41
CA THR A 176 -15.40 -16.88 -19.43
C THR A 176 -14.46 -16.75 -18.23
N VAL A 177 -14.18 -15.51 -17.82
CA VAL A 177 -13.46 -15.17 -16.59
C VAL A 177 -14.43 -14.53 -15.61
N ILE A 178 -14.34 -14.92 -14.34
CA ILE A 178 -14.97 -14.21 -13.22
C ILE A 178 -13.87 -13.86 -12.23
N ASP A 179 -13.79 -12.59 -11.85
CA ASP A 179 -12.76 -12.14 -10.93
C ASP A 179 -13.30 -11.12 -9.91
N TYR A 180 -12.75 -11.19 -8.71
CA TYR A 180 -13.02 -10.34 -7.56
C TYR A 180 -11.91 -10.49 -6.54
N PRO A 181 -11.66 -9.50 -5.67
CA PRO A 181 -10.64 -9.62 -4.64
C PRO A 181 -11.09 -10.53 -3.49
N ASP A 182 -10.18 -11.38 -2.99
CA ASP A 182 -10.38 -12.15 -1.75
C ASP A 182 -10.25 -11.28 -0.50
N VAL A 183 -9.58 -10.13 -0.62
CA VAL A 183 -9.25 -9.23 0.50
C VAL A 183 -9.67 -7.82 0.12
N GLU A 184 -10.45 -7.18 0.99
CA GLU A 184 -10.96 -5.83 0.78
C GLU A 184 -9.83 -4.80 0.68
N LEU A 185 -8.90 -4.79 1.62
CA LEU A 185 -7.78 -3.85 1.67
C LEU A 185 -6.49 -4.50 1.14
N ARG A 186 -5.94 -3.96 0.08
CA ARG A 186 -4.66 -4.35 -0.53
C ARG A 186 -3.75 -3.14 -0.58
N SER A 187 -2.99 -2.94 0.51
CA SER A 187 -2.21 -1.73 0.74
C SER A 187 -0.71 -1.99 0.71
N MET A 188 0.03 -0.98 0.25
CA MET A 188 1.48 -0.89 0.42
C MET A 188 1.78 0.24 1.40
N HIS A 189 2.64 -0.03 2.41
CA HIS A 189 3.20 1.01 3.26
C HIS A 189 4.56 1.46 2.71
N LEU A 190 4.73 2.75 2.52
CA LEU A 190 5.96 3.36 2.04
C LEU A 190 6.51 4.31 3.09
N ASP A 191 7.62 3.93 3.71
CA ASP A 191 8.38 4.80 4.60
C ASP A 191 9.20 5.78 3.78
N ILE A 192 8.71 7.00 3.68
CA ILE A 192 9.39 8.10 2.99
C ILE A 192 10.09 9.05 3.98
N ALA A 193 9.95 8.82 5.30
CA ALA A 193 10.53 9.63 6.35
C ALA A 193 11.99 9.25 6.63
N ARG A 194 12.29 7.97 6.79
CA ARG A 194 13.66 7.49 6.99
C ARG A 194 14.53 7.70 5.76
N LYS A 195 13.93 7.63 4.57
CA LYS A 195 14.62 7.86 3.31
C LYS A 195 13.75 8.69 2.37
N PRO A 196 14.31 9.77 1.75
CA PRO A 196 13.54 10.61 0.86
C PRO A 196 13.24 9.90 -0.47
N PHE A 197 12.03 10.13 -0.96
CA PHE A 197 11.59 9.75 -2.31
C PHE A 197 10.91 10.96 -2.97
N SER A 198 11.20 11.18 -4.26
CA SER A 198 10.60 12.29 -4.98
C SER A 198 9.12 12.04 -5.30
N LYS A 199 8.37 13.11 -5.54
CA LYS A 199 6.97 13.05 -5.99
C LYS A 199 6.80 12.12 -7.20
N GLU A 200 7.67 12.23 -8.19
CA GLU A 200 7.62 11.44 -9.43
C GLU A 200 7.86 9.95 -9.16
N TRP A 201 8.71 9.61 -8.18
CA TRP A 201 8.93 8.23 -7.78
C TRP A 201 7.68 7.65 -7.10
N ILE A 202 7.07 8.41 -6.16
CA ILE A 202 5.84 8.00 -5.47
C ILE A 202 4.72 7.80 -6.49
N ILE A 203 4.53 8.73 -7.43
CA ILE A 203 3.54 8.63 -8.51
C ILE A 203 3.77 7.37 -9.35
N ARG A 204 5.03 7.03 -9.67
CA ARG A 204 5.33 5.76 -10.37
C ARG A 204 4.90 4.55 -9.57
N GLN A 205 5.22 4.51 -8.26
CA GLN A 205 4.80 3.39 -7.40
C GLN A 205 3.27 3.25 -7.36
N ILE A 206 2.53 4.35 -7.27
CA ILE A 206 1.07 4.34 -7.32
C ILE A 206 0.56 3.68 -8.60
N LYS A 207 1.13 4.03 -9.76
CA LYS A 207 0.75 3.43 -11.05
C LYS A 207 1.08 1.95 -11.12
N ASP A 208 2.26 1.55 -10.64
CA ASP A 208 2.70 0.15 -10.61
C ASP A 208 1.84 -0.69 -9.65
N LEU A 209 1.43 -0.14 -8.52
CA LEU A 209 0.53 -0.78 -7.57
C LEU A 209 -0.89 -0.92 -8.11
N SER A 210 -1.41 0.10 -8.77
CA SER A 210 -2.71 0.03 -9.44
C SER A 210 -2.73 -1.04 -10.53
N TRP A 211 -1.63 -1.20 -11.29
CA TRP A 211 -1.48 -2.29 -12.26
C TRP A 211 -1.64 -3.67 -11.62
N GLN A 212 -1.26 -3.83 -10.35
CA GLN A 212 -1.38 -5.04 -9.55
C GLN A 212 -2.67 -5.09 -8.73
N LYS A 213 -3.62 -4.20 -8.99
CA LYS A 213 -4.92 -4.09 -8.29
C LYS A 213 -4.82 -3.84 -6.78
N TYR A 214 -3.75 -3.16 -6.31
CA TYR A 214 -3.75 -2.54 -5.00
C TYR A 214 -4.77 -1.41 -4.98
N ASN A 215 -5.35 -1.15 -3.80
CA ASN A 215 -6.35 -0.09 -3.65
C ASN A 215 -5.99 0.97 -2.58
N ALA A 216 -4.85 0.84 -1.92
CA ALA A 216 -4.35 1.85 -1.00
C ALA A 216 -2.82 1.91 -0.95
N VAL A 217 -2.30 3.10 -0.61
CA VAL A 217 -0.90 3.33 -0.25
C VAL A 217 -0.86 4.13 1.03
N GLN A 218 -0.26 3.57 2.09
CA GLN A 218 0.02 4.29 3.32
C GLN A 218 1.38 4.99 3.18
N LEU A 219 1.38 6.33 3.17
CA LEU A 219 2.59 7.14 3.11
C LEU A 219 2.99 7.60 4.50
N HIS A 220 4.18 7.19 4.93
CA HIS A 220 4.74 7.49 6.24
C HIS A 220 5.66 8.70 6.17
N PHE A 221 5.24 9.82 6.77
CA PHE A 221 5.85 11.14 6.59
C PHE A 221 6.79 11.57 7.69
N SER A 222 6.72 10.95 8.87
CA SER A 222 7.48 11.38 10.05
C SER A 222 8.22 10.23 10.73
N GLU A 223 9.43 10.50 11.21
CA GLU A 223 10.30 9.57 11.92
C GLU A 223 11.38 10.29 12.74
N ASN A 224 12.16 9.53 13.49
CA ASN A 224 13.35 10.06 14.17
C ASN A 224 14.37 10.66 13.20
N GLU A 225 14.44 10.11 11.99
CA GLU A 225 15.39 10.48 10.96
C GLU A 225 14.95 11.64 10.11
N GLY A 226 13.64 11.93 10.02
CA GLY A 226 13.16 13.00 9.15
C GLY A 226 11.67 13.25 9.24
N PHE A 227 11.27 14.43 8.76
CA PHE A 227 9.90 14.87 8.56
C PHE A 227 9.77 15.30 7.11
N ARG A 228 8.80 14.78 6.34
CA ARG A 228 8.82 14.80 4.88
C ARG A 228 7.75 15.65 4.21
N ILE A 229 6.93 16.33 4.98
CA ILE A 229 5.89 17.23 4.49
C ILE A 229 6.05 18.62 5.12
N GLN A 230 5.89 19.69 4.34
CA GLN A 230 5.91 21.06 4.86
C GLN A 230 4.81 21.26 5.90
N SER A 231 5.17 21.91 7.01
CA SER A 231 4.31 22.19 8.15
C SER A 231 4.45 23.62 8.61
N ASP A 232 3.34 24.32 8.72
CA ASP A 232 3.30 25.68 9.24
C ASP A 232 3.68 25.71 10.74
N THR A 233 3.30 24.65 11.49
CA THR A 233 3.65 24.47 12.90
C THR A 233 5.16 24.29 13.09
N LEU A 234 5.82 23.49 12.25
CA LEU A 234 7.26 23.26 12.35
C LEU A 234 8.06 24.45 11.86
N ASP A 235 7.61 25.11 10.79
CA ASP A 235 8.27 26.30 10.25
C ASP A 235 8.24 27.50 11.23
N ALA A 236 7.32 27.49 12.21
CA ALA A 236 7.27 28.48 13.28
C ALA A 236 8.31 28.24 14.40
N ILE A 237 8.97 27.07 14.45
CA ILE A 237 10.01 26.77 15.46
C ILE A 237 11.29 27.49 15.06
N GLU A 238 11.85 28.30 15.97
CA GLU A 238 13.13 28.96 15.72
C GLU A 238 14.27 27.96 15.45
N GLY A 239 14.88 28.09 14.28
CA GLY A 239 16.02 27.25 13.86
C GLY A 239 15.64 25.88 13.35
N PHE A 240 14.36 25.56 13.21
CA PHE A 240 13.92 24.29 12.62
C PHE A 240 14.44 24.14 11.20
N LYS A 241 14.87 22.93 10.87
CA LYS A 241 15.32 22.57 9.51
C LYS A 241 14.90 21.16 9.19
N TYR A 242 14.26 21.02 8.05
CA TYR A 242 14.06 19.68 7.48
C TYR A 242 15.43 19.07 7.15
N LYS A 243 15.57 17.80 7.46
CA LYS A 243 16.86 17.07 7.24
C LYS A 243 17.21 16.95 5.76
N TYR A 244 16.22 16.95 4.89
CA TYR A 244 16.38 16.77 3.46
C TYR A 244 15.84 18.00 2.71
N ASP A 245 16.55 18.42 1.68
CA ASP A 245 16.16 19.59 0.87
C ASP A 245 14.92 19.34 0.00
N ASP A 246 14.55 18.08 -0.20
CA ASP A 246 13.42 17.62 -1.03
C ASP A 246 12.17 17.28 -0.21
N VAL A 247 11.85 18.09 0.78
CA VAL A 247 10.58 18.02 1.51
C VAL A 247 9.41 18.25 0.54
N LEU A 248 8.39 17.41 0.66
CA LEU A 248 7.19 17.54 -0.15
C LEU A 248 6.35 18.74 0.31
N SER A 249 6.01 19.63 -0.61
CA SER A 249 5.07 20.69 -0.34
C SER A 249 3.65 20.15 -0.19
N LYS A 250 2.77 20.92 0.46
CA LYS A 250 1.33 20.59 0.51
C LYS A 250 0.75 20.41 -0.90
N GLN A 251 1.22 21.20 -1.89
CA GLN A 251 0.80 21.04 -3.29
C GLN A 251 1.30 19.72 -3.91
N ASP A 252 2.54 19.29 -3.61
CA ASP A 252 3.04 18.00 -4.10
C ASP A 252 2.19 16.84 -3.58
N ILE A 253 1.73 16.93 -2.33
CA ILE A 253 0.83 15.93 -1.74
C ILE A 253 -0.53 15.93 -2.45
N LEU A 254 -1.11 17.09 -2.71
CA LEU A 254 -2.38 17.18 -3.46
C LEU A 254 -2.25 16.60 -4.87
N ASP A 255 -1.13 16.82 -5.55
CA ASP A 255 -0.84 16.23 -6.86
C ASP A 255 -0.74 14.69 -6.76
N ILE A 256 -0.09 14.16 -5.71
CA ILE A 256 0.01 12.72 -5.44
C ILE A 256 -1.39 12.13 -5.20
N ILE A 257 -2.20 12.75 -4.33
CA ILE A 257 -3.57 12.31 -4.03
C ILE A 257 -4.43 12.32 -5.30
N GLN A 258 -4.32 13.37 -6.11
CA GLN A 258 -5.07 13.45 -7.37
C GLN A 258 -4.72 12.29 -8.31
N VAL A 259 -3.43 12.01 -8.49
CA VAL A 259 -3.00 10.88 -9.32
C VAL A 259 -3.44 9.55 -8.72
N ALA A 260 -3.33 9.38 -7.40
CA ALA A 260 -3.76 8.16 -6.73
C ALA A 260 -5.26 7.89 -6.95
N ASN A 261 -6.09 8.93 -6.79
CA ASN A 261 -7.53 8.85 -7.08
C ASN A 261 -7.82 8.46 -8.54
N ASP A 262 -7.01 8.98 -9.49
CA ASP A 262 -7.13 8.66 -10.92
C ASP A 262 -6.83 7.19 -11.22
N TYR A 263 -6.05 6.53 -10.37
CA TYR A 263 -5.64 5.14 -10.46
C TYR A 263 -6.34 4.22 -9.44
N HIS A 264 -7.44 4.67 -8.83
CA HIS A 264 -8.21 3.95 -7.79
C HIS A 264 -7.37 3.50 -6.58
N ILE A 265 -6.38 4.30 -6.22
CA ILE A 265 -5.54 4.10 -5.03
C ILE A 265 -5.89 5.16 -3.99
N GLU A 266 -6.23 4.75 -2.79
CA GLU A 266 -6.36 5.64 -1.65
C GLU A 266 -5.00 5.98 -1.08
N ILE A 267 -4.74 7.26 -0.79
CA ILE A 267 -3.60 7.67 0.04
C ILE A 267 -4.03 7.69 1.50
N VAL A 268 -3.34 6.89 2.32
CA VAL A 268 -3.48 6.87 3.77
C VAL A 268 -2.26 7.58 4.37
N PRO A 269 -2.38 8.82 4.84
CA PRO A 269 -1.29 9.49 5.53
C PRO A 269 -0.97 8.81 6.85
N SER A 270 0.32 8.76 7.21
CA SER A 270 0.83 8.20 8.46
C SER A 270 1.85 9.15 9.07
N LEU A 271 1.55 9.62 10.28
CA LEU A 271 2.46 10.42 11.10
C LEU A 271 2.57 9.77 12.48
N ASP A 272 3.81 9.63 12.95
CA ASP A 272 4.05 9.03 14.25
C ASP A 272 3.80 10.01 15.38
N SER A 273 3.16 9.48 16.42
CA SER A 273 2.94 10.13 17.70
C SER A 273 2.66 9.07 18.77
N PRO A 274 3.00 9.27 20.03
CA PRO A 274 3.94 10.28 20.55
C PRO A 274 5.41 9.90 20.36
N GLY A 275 5.70 8.67 19.87
CA GLY A 275 7.03 8.14 19.57
C GLY A 275 7.55 8.58 18.20
N HIS A 276 8.73 8.09 17.83
CA HIS A 276 9.37 8.33 16.53
C HIS A 276 9.44 9.81 16.12
N SER A 277 9.53 10.72 17.13
CA SER A 277 9.43 12.17 16.96
C SER A 277 10.77 12.91 17.09
N GLY A 278 11.89 12.19 17.01
CA GLY A 278 13.24 12.74 17.21
C GLY A 278 13.59 13.86 16.23
N ALA A 279 13.11 13.80 15.00
CA ALA A 279 13.33 14.84 13.99
C ALA A 279 12.74 16.21 14.39
N VAL A 280 11.71 16.23 15.22
CA VAL A 280 11.05 17.43 15.72
C VAL A 280 11.59 17.81 17.12
N LEU A 281 11.66 16.85 18.04
CA LEU A 281 12.03 17.08 19.44
C LEU A 281 13.43 17.67 19.62
N GLN A 282 14.36 17.46 18.70
CA GLN A 282 15.71 18.05 18.75
C GLN A 282 15.69 19.60 18.65
N TYR A 283 14.61 20.22 18.21
CA TYR A 283 14.44 21.68 18.07
C TYR A 283 13.55 22.28 19.16
N LEU A 284 12.99 21.46 20.03
CA LEU A 284 12.09 21.84 21.12
C LEU A 284 12.80 21.83 22.48
N PRO A 285 12.24 22.47 23.52
CA PRO A 285 12.73 22.36 24.89
C PRO A 285 12.89 20.90 25.32
N THR A 286 13.92 20.60 26.11
CA THR A 286 14.29 19.22 26.50
C THR A 286 13.19 18.49 27.29
N ASP A 287 12.37 19.21 28.03
CA ASP A 287 11.25 18.73 28.84
C ASP A 287 10.01 18.40 27.98
N TYR A 288 10.02 18.74 26.67
CA TYR A 288 9.03 18.27 25.71
C TYR A 288 9.21 16.77 25.41
N SER A 289 10.38 16.20 25.66
CA SER A 289 10.66 14.77 25.52
C SER A 289 10.48 14.00 26.84
N CYS A 290 10.33 12.68 26.74
CA CYS A 290 10.25 11.78 27.89
C CYS A 290 11.56 11.56 28.64
N ARG A 291 12.61 12.35 28.35
CA ARG A 291 13.99 12.15 28.81
C ARG A 291 14.11 12.07 30.35
N GLU A 292 13.40 12.93 31.05
CA GLU A 292 13.49 13.02 32.51
C GLU A 292 12.60 11.98 33.21
N LEU A 293 11.48 11.61 32.58
CA LEU A 293 10.55 10.62 33.11
C LEU A 293 11.09 9.20 33.02
N PHE A 294 11.81 8.89 31.96
CA PHE A 294 12.33 7.55 31.66
C PHE A 294 13.84 7.58 31.40
N PRO A 295 14.67 7.95 32.40
CA PRO A 295 16.09 8.24 32.19
C PRO A 295 16.93 7.06 31.68
N THR A 296 16.44 5.84 31.87
CA THR A 296 17.11 4.60 31.41
C THR A 296 16.62 4.10 30.07
N ASP A 297 15.52 4.65 29.54
CA ASP A 297 14.98 4.24 28.25
C ASP A 297 15.76 4.88 27.09
N ALA A 298 16.16 4.06 26.13
CA ALA A 298 16.96 4.52 25.00
C ALA A 298 16.17 5.46 24.05
N ARG A 299 14.83 5.36 24.03
CA ARG A 299 13.94 6.13 23.15
C ARG A 299 13.39 7.40 23.78
N ARG A 300 13.73 7.70 25.03
CA ARG A 300 13.21 8.84 25.80
C ARG A 300 13.33 10.21 25.12
N ASN A 301 14.31 10.38 24.24
CA ASN A 301 14.53 11.62 23.47
C ASN A 301 13.75 11.66 22.15
N GLN A 302 13.05 10.59 21.82
CA GLN A 302 12.34 10.39 20.56
C GLN A 302 10.81 10.33 20.78
N CYS A 303 10.38 10.51 22.04
CA CYS A 303 8.98 10.44 22.43
C CYS A 303 8.57 11.75 23.12
N PHE A 304 7.42 12.32 22.69
CA PHE A 304 6.82 13.48 23.35
C PHE A 304 6.36 13.14 24.77
N ASN A 305 6.59 14.07 25.68
CA ASN A 305 6.12 13.99 27.06
C ASN A 305 4.63 14.37 27.15
N ILE A 306 3.77 13.41 26.85
CA ILE A 306 2.31 13.55 26.97
C ILE A 306 1.81 13.35 28.41
N PHE A 307 2.70 12.99 29.34
CA PHE A 307 2.35 12.59 30.71
C PHE A 307 2.35 13.75 31.70
N THR A 308 3.38 14.56 31.69
CA THR A 308 3.61 15.59 32.73
C THR A 308 3.87 16.99 32.18
N ASN A 309 4.00 17.15 30.84
CA ASN A 309 4.19 18.44 30.20
C ASN A 309 2.97 18.78 29.30
N PRO A 310 2.01 19.59 29.79
CA PRO A 310 0.84 19.99 29.02
C PRO A 310 1.17 20.73 27.74
N GLU A 311 2.24 21.56 27.73
CA GLU A 311 2.65 22.33 26.56
C GLU A 311 3.20 21.40 25.46
N ALA A 312 3.97 20.37 25.82
CA ALA A 312 4.45 19.36 24.89
C ALA A 312 3.30 18.56 24.28
N ARG A 313 2.32 18.21 25.11
CA ARG A 313 1.11 17.52 24.62
C ARG A 313 0.29 18.41 23.70
N GLU A 314 0.08 19.66 24.05
CA GLU A 314 -0.66 20.63 23.23
C GLU A 314 0.05 20.86 21.88
N PHE A 315 1.37 21.05 21.90
CA PHE A 315 2.16 21.18 20.67
C PHE A 315 1.99 19.99 19.74
N LEU A 316 2.09 18.77 20.28
CA LEU A 316 1.92 17.53 19.50
C LEU A 316 0.51 17.42 18.92
N VAL A 317 -0.52 17.72 19.73
CA VAL A 317 -1.92 17.73 19.27
C VAL A 317 -2.12 18.74 18.15
N ASN A 318 -1.56 19.95 18.27
CA ASN A 318 -1.64 20.98 17.23
C ASN A 318 -0.95 20.57 15.94
N LEU A 319 0.25 19.94 16.04
CA LEU A 319 0.96 19.39 14.88
C LEU A 319 0.16 18.30 14.17
N MET A 320 -0.41 17.36 14.93
CA MET A 320 -1.27 16.31 14.37
C MET A 320 -2.52 16.90 13.73
N THR A 321 -3.15 17.87 14.37
CA THR A 321 -4.37 18.54 13.89
C THR A 321 -4.13 19.24 12.55
N GLU A 322 -3.00 19.95 12.38
CA GLU A 322 -2.63 20.59 11.10
C GLU A 322 -2.73 19.58 9.93
N PHE A 323 -2.20 18.39 10.11
CA PHE A 323 -2.20 17.38 9.04
C PHE A 323 -3.53 16.63 8.93
N ILE A 324 -4.20 16.37 10.04
CA ILE A 324 -5.52 15.75 10.01
C ILE A 324 -6.51 16.63 9.23
N GLU A 325 -6.51 17.94 9.49
CA GLU A 325 -7.34 18.90 8.73
C GLU A 325 -6.95 18.93 7.26
N PHE A 326 -5.64 19.05 6.96
CA PHE A 326 -5.16 19.10 5.58
C PHE A 326 -5.54 17.86 4.76
N PHE A 327 -5.37 16.65 5.32
CA PHE A 327 -5.68 15.42 4.60
C PHE A 327 -7.19 15.13 4.55
N GLY A 328 -7.96 15.56 5.56
CA GLY A 328 -9.42 15.53 5.54
C GLY A 328 -9.98 16.41 4.42
N ASP A 329 -9.50 17.64 4.30
CA ASP A 329 -9.87 18.58 3.23
C ASP A 329 -9.45 18.05 1.84
N ALA A 330 -8.34 17.30 1.76
CA ALA A 330 -7.90 16.64 0.54
C ALA A 330 -8.72 15.39 0.17
N GLY A 331 -9.67 14.97 1.02
CA GLY A 331 -10.59 13.86 0.77
C GLY A 331 -10.02 12.46 1.08
N CYS A 332 -8.96 12.37 1.89
CA CYS A 332 -8.49 11.10 2.42
C CYS A 332 -9.55 10.46 3.33
N LYS A 333 -9.63 9.13 3.35
CA LYS A 333 -10.64 8.40 4.13
C LYS A 333 -10.11 7.84 5.44
N HIS A 334 -8.81 7.66 5.54
CA HIS A 334 -8.11 7.11 6.71
C HIS A 334 -6.90 7.97 7.05
N PHE A 335 -6.51 7.96 8.34
CA PHE A 335 -5.31 8.62 8.83
C PHE A 335 -4.67 7.76 9.92
N ASN A 336 -3.37 7.39 9.75
CA ASN A 336 -2.63 6.64 10.77
C ASN A 336 -1.94 7.63 11.72
N ILE A 337 -2.28 7.52 13.01
CA ILE A 337 -1.88 8.42 14.09
C ILE A 337 -0.63 7.93 14.86
N GLY A 338 0.08 6.91 14.35
CA GLY A 338 1.27 6.36 14.97
C GLY A 338 0.96 5.34 16.06
N GLY A 339 1.70 5.38 17.15
CA GLY A 339 1.50 4.52 18.32
C GLY A 339 2.51 3.39 18.45
N ASP A 340 3.48 3.29 17.52
CA ASP A 340 4.52 2.27 17.59
C ASP A 340 5.69 2.71 18.46
N GLU A 341 6.29 1.73 19.11
CA GLU A 341 7.59 1.74 19.78
C GLU A 341 7.92 3.04 20.56
N PHE A 342 6.92 3.76 21.07
CA PHE A 342 7.16 5.09 21.63
C PHE A 342 7.99 5.08 22.93
N LEU A 343 8.08 3.96 23.64
CA LEU A 343 9.09 3.74 24.68
C LEU A 343 9.67 2.33 24.53
N ALA A 344 10.97 2.16 24.75
CA ALA A 344 11.61 0.88 24.56
C ALA A 344 11.07 -0.16 25.54
N LYS A 345 10.71 -1.32 25.02
CA LYS A 345 10.33 -2.52 25.76
C LYS A 345 9.43 -2.27 26.97
N PHE A 346 8.43 -1.40 26.74
CA PHE A 346 7.32 -1.34 27.69
C PHE A 346 7.83 -1.14 29.12
N SER A 347 8.53 -0.02 29.31
CA SER A 347 8.76 0.52 30.65
C SER A 347 7.47 0.31 31.41
N SER A 348 7.52 -0.26 32.60
CA SER A 348 6.32 -0.52 33.40
C SER A 348 5.68 0.83 33.74
N PHE A 349 4.74 1.25 32.91
CA PHE A 349 3.92 2.42 33.15
C PHE A 349 3.04 2.18 34.38
N SER A 350 2.75 3.23 35.13
CA SER A 350 1.67 3.19 36.11
C SER A 350 0.30 3.10 35.38
N ASN A 351 -0.74 2.63 36.07
CA ASN A 351 -2.10 2.61 35.52
C ASN A 351 -2.55 4.01 35.06
N GLU A 352 -2.14 5.06 35.78
CA GLU A 352 -2.41 6.44 35.38
C GLU A 352 -1.77 6.78 34.03
N GLN A 353 -0.51 6.39 33.81
CA GLN A 353 0.19 6.61 32.52
C GLN A 353 -0.45 5.82 31.37
N TYR A 354 -0.89 4.57 31.62
CA TYR A 354 -1.66 3.84 30.61
C TYR A 354 -2.97 4.56 30.27
N GLY A 355 -3.67 5.09 31.27
CA GLY A 355 -4.87 5.88 31.06
C GLY A 355 -4.60 7.15 30.25
N GLN A 356 -3.49 7.84 30.50
CA GLN A 356 -3.07 9.02 29.74
C GLN A 356 -2.78 8.68 28.27
N ILE A 357 -2.14 7.54 28.01
CA ILE A 357 -1.89 7.03 26.64
C ILE A 357 -3.22 6.78 25.92
N MET A 358 -4.13 6.04 26.54
CA MET A 358 -5.46 5.78 25.95
C MET A 358 -6.23 7.06 25.68
N THR A 359 -6.20 7.99 26.64
CA THR A 359 -6.85 9.30 26.49
C THR A 359 -6.26 10.07 25.32
N TYR A 360 -4.91 10.06 25.17
CA TYR A 360 -4.25 10.72 24.06
C TYR A 360 -4.72 10.15 22.70
N PHE A 361 -4.70 8.82 22.53
CA PHE A 361 -5.14 8.21 21.27
C PHE A 361 -6.63 8.43 21.00
N ASN A 362 -7.47 8.41 22.02
CA ASN A 362 -8.90 8.70 21.87
C ASN A 362 -9.14 10.17 21.47
N ASP A 363 -8.36 11.12 22.01
CA ASP A 363 -8.47 12.53 21.64
C ASP A 363 -8.06 12.77 20.18
N ILE A 364 -6.92 12.18 19.73
CA ILE A 364 -6.51 12.29 18.34
C ILE A 364 -7.48 11.54 17.41
N SER A 365 -7.96 10.36 17.81
CA SER A 365 -8.99 9.62 17.08
C SER A 365 -10.23 10.48 16.85
N LYS A 366 -10.67 11.19 17.89
CA LYS A 366 -11.79 12.11 17.75
C LYS A 366 -11.55 13.21 16.74
N ILE A 367 -10.36 13.82 16.72
CA ILE A 367 -10.00 14.86 15.73
C ILE A 367 -10.05 14.29 14.31
N VAL A 368 -9.52 13.08 14.11
CA VAL A 368 -9.57 12.39 12.80
C VAL A 368 -11.02 12.18 12.35
N LYS A 369 -11.89 11.69 13.25
CA LYS A 369 -13.31 11.46 12.95
C LYS A 369 -14.08 12.76 12.69
N ASP A 370 -13.80 13.80 13.45
CA ASP A 370 -14.40 15.13 13.26
C ASP A 370 -14.04 15.73 11.87
N ASN A 371 -12.92 15.29 11.26
CA ASN A 371 -12.50 15.63 9.91
C ASN A 371 -12.92 14.59 8.83
N GLY A 372 -13.88 13.72 9.16
CA GLY A 372 -14.50 12.79 8.20
C GLY A 372 -13.66 11.58 7.82
N MET A 373 -12.57 11.30 8.56
CA MET A 373 -11.69 10.16 8.31
C MET A 373 -11.83 9.09 9.40
N THR A 374 -11.37 7.87 9.09
CA THR A 374 -11.24 6.78 10.04
C THR A 374 -9.82 6.75 10.60
N PRO A 375 -9.63 6.76 11.94
CA PRO A 375 -8.31 6.68 12.54
C PRO A 375 -7.71 5.29 12.41
N ARG A 376 -6.40 5.21 12.15
CA ARG A 376 -5.56 4.02 12.25
C ARG A 376 -4.47 4.24 13.28
N ALA A 377 -4.01 3.17 13.95
CA ALA A 377 -2.85 3.25 14.83
C ALA A 377 -2.11 1.90 14.87
N TRP A 378 -0.81 1.94 15.19
CA TRP A 378 -0.01 0.74 15.38
C TRP A 378 -0.37 0.05 16.69
N ASN A 379 -0.36 -1.28 16.69
CA ASN A 379 -0.89 -2.08 17.79
C ASN A 379 -0.06 -2.01 19.08
N ASP A 380 1.25 -1.88 18.99
CA ASP A 380 2.15 -2.05 20.13
C ASP A 380 2.22 -0.84 21.08
N GLY A 381 1.61 0.29 20.71
CA GLY A 381 1.35 1.44 21.59
C GLY A 381 -0.03 1.44 22.26
N LEU A 382 -0.88 0.46 21.99
CA LEU A 382 -2.27 0.42 22.40
C LEU A 382 -2.55 -0.78 23.33
N LEU A 383 -3.49 -0.62 24.29
CA LEU A 383 -3.94 -1.68 25.17
C LEU A 383 -2.81 -2.45 25.89
N PHE A 384 -2.31 -1.92 26.98
CA PHE A 384 -1.33 -2.59 27.84
C PHE A 384 -1.93 -2.95 29.20
N GLY A 385 -1.75 -4.18 29.65
CA GLY A 385 -1.98 -4.62 31.01
C GLY A 385 -3.39 -4.33 31.58
N ASP A 386 -3.48 -4.29 32.91
CA ASP A 386 -4.73 -3.99 33.64
C ASP A 386 -4.92 -2.47 33.75
N TYR A 387 -5.69 -1.88 32.84
CA TYR A 387 -6.04 -0.45 32.83
C TYR A 387 -7.51 -0.26 33.22
N GLU A 388 -7.87 -0.66 34.43
CA GLU A 388 -9.23 -0.47 34.95
C GLU A 388 -9.66 0.99 34.85
N GLY A 389 -10.77 1.23 34.13
CA GLY A 389 -11.39 2.55 33.99
C GLY A 389 -11.04 3.35 32.76
N TYR A 390 -10.16 2.83 31.88
CA TYR A 390 -9.83 3.44 30.60
C TYR A 390 -10.17 2.50 29.45
N THR A 391 -10.68 3.05 28.34
CA THR A 391 -11.04 2.28 27.16
C THR A 391 -10.39 2.89 25.92
N LEU A 392 -9.94 2.05 25.00
CA LEU A 392 -9.52 2.48 23.69
C LEU A 392 -10.75 2.66 22.79
N ASP A 393 -10.76 3.73 22.00
CA ASP A 393 -11.82 3.98 21.01
C ASP A 393 -11.88 2.82 20.00
N SER A 394 -13.04 2.18 19.92
CA SER A 394 -13.27 1.02 19.05
C SER A 394 -13.30 1.37 17.56
N ASP A 395 -13.41 2.65 17.21
CA ASP A 395 -13.37 3.11 15.82
C ASP A 395 -11.94 3.17 15.27
N ILE A 396 -10.90 3.05 16.10
CA ILE A 396 -9.51 2.96 15.66
C ILE A 396 -9.29 1.61 14.93
N GLU A 397 -8.95 1.65 13.66
CA GLU A 397 -8.45 0.46 12.93
C GLU A 397 -7.01 0.18 13.34
N VAL A 398 -6.76 -1.00 13.90
CA VAL A 398 -5.46 -1.37 14.49
C VAL A 398 -4.56 -2.01 13.43
N CYS A 399 -3.45 -1.35 13.10
CA CYS A 399 -2.41 -1.87 12.23
C CYS A 399 -1.50 -2.81 13.04
N TYR A 400 -1.74 -4.12 12.93
CA TYR A 400 -1.03 -5.13 13.72
C TYR A 400 0.23 -5.59 12.98
N TRP A 401 1.40 -5.10 13.42
CA TRP A 401 2.67 -5.35 12.76
C TRP A 401 3.57 -6.34 13.51
N ALA A 402 3.64 -6.24 14.83
CA ALA A 402 4.48 -7.06 15.69
C ALA A 402 3.71 -7.48 16.95
N ALA A 403 4.19 -8.49 17.65
CA ALA A 403 3.64 -8.95 18.90
C ALA A 403 4.71 -8.98 20.00
N PRO A 404 5.19 -7.82 20.46
CA PRO A 404 6.14 -7.76 21.55
C PRO A 404 5.51 -8.25 22.86
N GLU A 405 6.35 -8.61 23.84
CA GLU A 405 5.90 -9.01 25.17
C GLU A 405 5.02 -7.93 25.81
N ASN A 406 3.90 -8.33 26.40
CA ASN A 406 2.86 -7.47 27.00
C ASN A 406 2.01 -6.62 26.02
N CYS A 407 2.15 -6.80 24.71
CA CYS A 407 1.24 -6.22 23.73
C CYS A 407 -0.10 -6.98 23.74
N ALA A 408 -1.21 -6.27 23.55
CA ALA A 408 -2.52 -6.90 23.34
C ALA A 408 -2.52 -7.79 22.10
N SER A 409 -3.19 -8.92 22.17
CA SER A 409 -3.35 -9.82 21.06
C SER A 409 -4.39 -9.30 20.04
N VAL A 410 -4.40 -9.87 18.84
CA VAL A 410 -5.48 -9.62 17.85
C VAL A 410 -6.86 -9.88 18.47
N ALA A 411 -6.98 -10.93 19.30
CA ALA A 411 -8.24 -11.27 19.94
C ALA A 411 -8.71 -10.20 20.95
N ASP A 412 -7.78 -9.56 21.66
CA ASP A 412 -8.08 -8.51 22.62
C ASP A 412 -8.61 -7.26 21.88
N PHE A 413 -8.00 -6.86 20.79
CA PHE A 413 -8.48 -5.76 19.95
C PHE A 413 -9.86 -6.04 19.35
N VAL A 414 -10.07 -7.25 18.83
CA VAL A 414 -11.38 -7.66 18.31
C VAL A 414 -12.43 -7.68 19.43
N ALA A 415 -12.08 -8.13 20.64
CA ALA A 415 -12.97 -8.11 21.80
C ALA A 415 -13.33 -6.67 22.26
N ASN A 416 -12.40 -5.71 22.08
CA ASN A 416 -12.65 -4.27 22.29
C ASN A 416 -13.55 -3.65 21.21
N GLY A 417 -13.76 -4.35 20.07
CA GLY A 417 -14.56 -3.89 18.94
C GLY A 417 -13.75 -3.27 17.79
N ASN A 418 -12.42 -3.25 17.88
CA ASN A 418 -11.58 -2.68 16.84
C ASN A 418 -11.49 -3.60 15.62
N LYS A 419 -11.46 -3.02 14.43
CA LYS A 419 -11.02 -3.70 13.20
C LYS A 419 -9.51 -3.83 13.23
N VAL A 420 -8.98 -5.00 12.84
CA VAL A 420 -7.53 -5.26 12.85
C VAL A 420 -7.03 -5.51 11.43
N ILE A 421 -5.96 -4.82 11.05
CA ILE A 421 -5.31 -4.89 9.74
C ILE A 421 -3.96 -5.59 9.91
N ASN A 422 -3.67 -6.57 9.04
CA ASN A 422 -2.42 -7.33 9.11
C ASN A 422 -1.27 -6.59 8.42
N PHE A 423 -0.28 -6.17 9.22
CA PHE A 423 0.98 -5.57 8.79
C PHE A 423 2.19 -6.43 9.17
N SER A 424 2.04 -7.73 9.27
CA SER A 424 3.07 -8.64 9.80
C SER A 424 4.49 -8.32 9.35
N ASP A 425 5.37 -7.97 10.29
CA ASP A 425 6.78 -7.67 10.08
C ASP A 425 7.55 -8.88 9.55
N ILE A 426 7.21 -10.08 10.02
CA ILE A 426 7.89 -11.35 9.71
C ILE A 426 7.79 -11.70 8.22
N TYR A 427 6.67 -11.34 7.57
CA TYR A 427 6.41 -11.70 6.18
C TYR A 427 6.47 -10.53 5.22
N MET A 428 6.08 -9.33 5.68
CA MET A 428 5.74 -8.23 4.78
C MET A 428 6.72 -7.05 4.81
N TYR A 429 7.60 -6.98 5.83
CA TYR A 429 8.53 -5.86 5.93
C TYR A 429 9.74 -6.06 5.04
N TYR A 430 10.00 -5.04 4.20
CA TYR A 430 11.25 -4.87 3.49
C TYR A 430 11.97 -3.63 4.03
N VAL A 431 13.01 -3.82 4.84
CA VAL A 431 13.76 -2.73 5.45
C VAL A 431 15.09 -2.53 4.74
N LEU A 432 15.23 -1.35 4.11
CA LEU A 432 16.45 -0.98 3.39
C LEU A 432 17.61 -0.81 4.38
N SER A 433 18.70 -1.54 4.16
CA SER A 433 19.94 -1.49 4.96
C SER A 433 19.87 -1.95 6.42
N GLY A 434 18.84 -2.65 6.81
CA GLY A 434 18.77 -3.23 8.15
C GLY A 434 19.68 -4.45 8.32
N TRP A 435 20.97 -4.26 8.63
CA TRP A 435 21.89 -5.36 8.94
C TRP A 435 21.42 -6.20 10.16
N TRP A 436 20.63 -5.62 11.04
CA TRP A 436 20.03 -6.25 12.21
C TRP A 436 18.68 -6.94 11.91
N LEU A 437 18.14 -6.72 10.72
CA LEU A 437 16.89 -7.32 10.24
C LEU A 437 17.18 -8.38 9.16
N GLN A 438 18.14 -9.26 9.38
CA GLN A 438 18.44 -10.37 8.45
C GLN A 438 17.22 -11.24 8.11
N ASN A 439 16.14 -11.14 8.90
CA ASN A 439 14.88 -11.84 8.70
C ASN A 439 13.76 -10.95 8.12
N ALA A 440 14.00 -9.66 7.91
CA ALA A 440 12.99 -8.71 7.41
C ALA A 440 13.11 -8.42 5.90
N CYS A 441 13.70 -9.33 5.14
CA CYS A 441 13.58 -9.34 3.70
C CYS A 441 12.46 -10.30 3.33
N PRO A 442 11.34 -9.83 2.75
CA PRO A 442 10.28 -10.72 2.32
C PRO A 442 10.82 -11.65 1.21
N GLU A 443 10.72 -12.93 1.47
CA GLU A 443 11.04 -13.96 0.49
C GLU A 443 9.75 -14.36 -0.22
N GLY A 444 9.64 -14.08 -1.52
CA GLY A 444 8.44 -14.34 -2.30
C GLY A 444 7.95 -15.80 -2.18
N ASP A 445 8.86 -16.76 -2.23
CA ASP A 445 8.55 -18.20 -2.06
C ASP A 445 7.98 -18.50 -0.67
N ARG A 446 8.50 -17.85 0.37
CA ARG A 446 8.03 -18.03 1.74
C ARG A 446 6.65 -17.43 1.92
N ILE A 447 6.45 -16.21 1.45
CA ILE A 447 5.14 -15.53 1.47
C ILE A 447 4.10 -16.42 0.76
N TYR A 448 4.40 -16.85 -0.45
CA TYR A 448 3.48 -17.67 -1.24
C TYR A 448 3.08 -18.99 -0.56
N ARG A 449 4.00 -19.65 0.16
CA ARG A 449 3.74 -20.94 0.79
C ARG A 449 3.14 -20.84 2.19
N GLU A 450 3.47 -19.79 2.93
CA GLU A 450 3.26 -19.78 4.38
C GLU A 450 2.31 -18.67 4.83
N TRP A 451 2.21 -17.57 4.07
CA TRP A 451 1.40 -16.44 4.50
C TRP A 451 -0.02 -16.51 3.92
N HIS A 452 -0.96 -16.03 4.72
CA HIS A 452 -2.34 -15.72 4.31
C HIS A 452 -2.84 -14.54 5.13
N PRO A 453 -3.90 -13.82 4.71
CA PRO A 453 -4.36 -12.58 5.37
C PRO A 453 -4.65 -12.71 6.86
N GLY A 454 -5.06 -13.88 7.33
CA GLY A 454 -5.28 -14.15 8.75
C GLY A 454 -4.03 -14.56 9.54
N LYS A 455 -2.84 -14.58 8.93
CA LYS A 455 -1.60 -14.96 9.61
C LYS A 455 -0.89 -13.71 10.13
N PHE A 456 -1.13 -13.41 11.40
CA PHE A 456 -0.53 -12.28 12.11
C PHE A 456 0.80 -12.66 12.78
N SER A 457 1.61 -11.66 13.13
CA SER A 457 2.80 -11.85 13.95
C SER A 457 2.42 -12.38 15.34
N THR A 458 3.24 -13.28 15.91
CA THR A 458 3.02 -13.91 17.22
C THR A 458 4.05 -13.46 18.24
N LEU A 459 3.69 -13.59 19.54
CA LEU A 459 4.42 -13.08 20.70
C LEU A 459 5.91 -13.43 20.82
N GLN A 460 6.52 -14.18 19.95
CA GLN A 460 7.90 -14.59 20.14
C GLN A 460 8.85 -14.34 18.98
N GLY A 461 8.48 -13.56 17.97
CA GLY A 461 9.42 -13.40 16.82
C GLY A 461 10.00 -14.75 16.36
N GLY A 462 9.51 -15.81 16.91
CA GLY A 462 9.83 -17.19 16.61
C GLY A 462 9.01 -17.60 15.42
N ILE A 463 9.68 -17.99 14.38
CA ILE A 463 9.11 -18.76 13.28
C ILE A 463 8.45 -19.99 13.92
N PRO A 464 7.13 -20.24 13.74
CA PRO A 464 6.56 -21.51 14.14
C PRO A 464 7.15 -22.64 13.31
#